data_9ed3733acd13aa82ca4e57534b99c9e9
#
_entry.id   9ed3733acd13aa82ca4e57534b99c9e9
#
_cell.length_a   1.000
_cell.length_b   1.000
_cell.length_c   1.000
_cell.angle_alpha   90.00
_cell.angle_beta   90.00
_cell.angle_gamma   90.00
#
_symmetry.space_group_name_H-M   'P 1'
#
loop_
_entity.id
_entity.type
_entity.pdbx_description
1 polymer ?
#
loop_
_entity_poly.entity_id
_entity_poly.type
_entity_poly.pdbx_seq_one_letter_code
_entity_poly.pdbx_strand_id
1 'polypeptide(L)'
;MITEKPITKGFQDYSKFIALYRSAFPRAERIPLRFLMSQDSSSTLNACYDGNTFCGFYSTLTFGDITHILFLAVDDTLRNCGYGSTFLELISHRYPQNRIILDIEAEDSAAQNHEQRIRRKAFYERNGYTESGIKYRWRGVPYKILIKNGTITEAEFDAFWENL
;
A
#
# COMPACT_ATOMS: atom_id res chain seq x y z
N MET A 1 0.26 -21.42 1.23
CA MET A 1 1.31 -20.55 0.64
C MET A 1 0.65 -19.49 -0.23
N ILE A 2 1.00 -18.25 -0.03
CA ILE A 2 0.46 -17.16 -0.83
C ILE A 2 1.23 -17.06 -2.14
N THR A 3 0.49 -17.01 -3.24
CA THR A 3 1.05 -16.77 -4.58
C THR A 3 0.56 -15.43 -5.10
N GLU A 4 1.31 -14.86 -6.06
CA GLU A 4 1.00 -13.55 -6.65
C GLU A 4 0.72 -13.70 -8.14
N LYS A 5 -0.21 -12.90 -8.64
CA LYS A 5 -0.52 -12.82 -10.08
C LYS A 5 -0.68 -11.36 -10.48
N PRO A 6 -0.05 -10.91 -11.58
CA PRO A 6 -0.28 -9.55 -12.08
C PRO A 6 -1.76 -9.33 -12.42
N ILE A 7 -2.27 -8.15 -12.07
CA ILE A 7 -3.64 -7.77 -12.41
C ILE A 7 -3.65 -7.05 -13.75
N THR A 8 -4.35 -7.63 -14.71
CA THR A 8 -4.54 -7.09 -16.06
C THR A 8 -6.03 -7.07 -16.37
N LYS A 9 -6.43 -6.47 -17.48
CA LYS A 9 -7.85 -6.44 -17.89
C LYS A 9 -8.47 -7.84 -18.05
N GLY A 10 -7.67 -8.81 -18.48
CA GLY A 10 -8.10 -10.20 -18.62
C GLY A 10 -7.96 -11.04 -17.36
N PHE A 11 -7.63 -10.41 -16.25
CA PHE A 11 -7.45 -11.09 -14.98
C PHE A 11 -8.75 -11.76 -14.52
N GLN A 12 -8.64 -13.02 -14.11
CA GLN A 12 -9.80 -13.86 -13.78
C GLN A 12 -10.70 -13.26 -12.71
N ASP A 13 -10.13 -12.69 -11.64
CA ASP A 13 -10.87 -12.12 -10.52
C ASP A 13 -10.94 -10.59 -10.59
N TYR A 14 -10.96 -10.03 -11.80
CA TYR A 14 -10.96 -8.58 -12.00
C TYR A 14 -12.11 -7.89 -11.25
N SER A 15 -13.31 -8.47 -11.26
CA SER A 15 -14.46 -7.91 -10.55
C SER A 15 -14.26 -7.89 -9.03
N LYS A 16 -13.60 -8.90 -8.48
CA LYS A 16 -13.26 -8.96 -7.04
C LYS A 16 -12.25 -7.90 -6.68
N PHE A 17 -11.23 -7.70 -7.52
CA PHE A 17 -10.25 -6.64 -7.35
C PHE A 17 -10.91 -5.27 -7.36
N ILE A 18 -11.74 -4.97 -8.33
CA ILE A 18 -12.44 -3.68 -8.44
C ILE A 18 -13.32 -3.42 -7.21
N ALA A 19 -14.09 -4.42 -6.79
CA ALA A 19 -14.94 -4.30 -5.61
C ALA A 19 -14.12 -4.00 -4.35
N LEU A 20 -13.00 -4.70 -4.17
CA LEU A 20 -12.12 -4.47 -3.02
C LEU A 20 -11.47 -3.09 -3.08
N TYR A 21 -10.96 -2.69 -4.23
CA TYR A 21 -10.34 -1.37 -4.41
C TYR A 21 -11.32 -0.25 -4.04
N ARG A 22 -12.57 -0.36 -4.48
CA ARG A 22 -13.59 0.64 -4.19
C ARG A 22 -14.06 0.63 -2.74
N SER A 23 -14.12 -0.53 -2.11
CA SER A 23 -14.58 -0.62 -0.71
C SER A 23 -13.48 -0.26 0.29
N ALA A 24 -12.23 -0.61 -0.01
CA ALA A 24 -11.11 -0.40 0.91
C ALA A 24 -10.58 1.04 0.91
N PHE A 25 -10.76 1.78 -0.18
CA PHE A 25 -10.18 3.12 -0.33
C PHE A 25 -11.25 4.15 -0.66
N PRO A 26 -11.33 5.28 0.10
CA PRO A 26 -12.24 6.37 -0.20
C PRO A 26 -12.00 6.92 -1.60
N ARG A 27 -13.05 7.44 -2.23
CA ARG A 27 -12.95 8.02 -3.57
C ARG A 27 -11.84 9.06 -3.69
N ALA A 28 -11.62 9.85 -2.63
CA ALA A 28 -10.58 10.89 -2.60
C ALA A 28 -9.16 10.31 -2.67
N GLU A 29 -8.94 9.07 -2.24
CA GLU A 29 -7.63 8.42 -2.25
C GLU A 29 -7.37 7.59 -3.50
N ARG A 30 -8.43 7.27 -4.26
CA ARG A 30 -8.29 6.40 -5.43
C ARG A 30 -7.72 7.15 -6.62
N ILE A 31 -6.92 6.45 -7.41
CA ILE A 31 -6.44 6.93 -8.72
C ILE A 31 -7.23 6.21 -9.82
N PRO A 32 -7.34 6.81 -11.02
CA PRO A 32 -8.01 6.14 -12.13
C PRO A 32 -7.39 4.78 -12.44
N LEU A 33 -8.24 3.80 -12.69
CA LEU A 33 -7.80 2.42 -12.95
C LEU A 33 -6.80 2.32 -14.10
N ARG A 34 -6.94 3.16 -15.12
CA ARG A 34 -6.01 3.17 -16.25
C ARG A 34 -4.57 3.46 -15.83
N PHE A 35 -4.37 4.32 -14.80
CA PHE A 35 -3.04 4.59 -14.26
C PHE A 35 -2.57 3.48 -13.34
N LEU A 36 -3.47 2.97 -12.48
CA LEU A 36 -3.15 1.87 -11.57
C LEU A 36 -2.73 0.62 -12.34
N MET A 37 -3.39 0.35 -13.46
CA MET A 37 -3.13 -0.83 -14.30
C MET A 37 -2.09 -0.59 -15.38
N SER A 38 -1.54 0.62 -15.48
CA SER A 38 -0.44 0.94 -16.40
C SER A 38 0.82 0.26 -15.88
N GLN A 39 1.21 -0.82 -16.55
CA GLN A 39 2.38 -1.60 -16.14
C GLN A 39 3.61 -1.13 -16.89
N ASP A 40 4.50 -0.49 -16.17
CA ASP A 40 5.86 -0.21 -16.64
C ASP A 40 6.86 -0.83 -15.65
N SER A 41 8.16 -0.63 -15.88
CA SER A 41 9.20 -1.21 -15.03
C SER A 41 9.22 -0.64 -13.61
N SER A 42 8.54 0.51 -13.37
CA SER A 42 8.53 1.17 -12.05
C SER A 42 7.32 0.79 -11.20
N SER A 43 6.30 0.16 -11.78
CA SER A 43 5.06 -0.15 -11.07
C SER A 43 4.78 -1.64 -10.99
N THR A 44 4.11 -2.04 -9.90
CA THR A 44 3.65 -3.41 -9.69
C THR A 44 2.22 -3.36 -9.16
N LEU A 45 1.35 -4.16 -9.75
CA LEU A 45 -0.01 -4.36 -9.27
C LEU A 45 -0.29 -5.86 -9.28
N ASN A 46 -0.30 -6.47 -8.10
CA ASN A 46 -0.42 -7.92 -7.95
C ASN A 46 -1.59 -8.32 -7.07
N ALA A 47 -2.34 -9.31 -7.53
CA ALA A 47 -3.31 -10.03 -6.71
C ALA A 47 -2.61 -11.12 -5.93
N CYS A 48 -3.06 -11.35 -4.72
CA CYS A 48 -2.51 -12.36 -3.81
C CYS A 48 -3.55 -13.46 -3.58
N TYR A 49 -3.10 -14.71 -3.69
CA TYR A 49 -3.95 -15.89 -3.58
C TYR A 49 -3.43 -16.85 -2.52
N ASP A 50 -4.36 -17.44 -1.79
CA ASP A 50 -4.09 -18.62 -0.97
C ASP A 50 -4.75 -19.81 -1.67
N GLY A 51 -3.96 -20.63 -2.36
CA GLY A 51 -4.48 -21.61 -3.28
C GLY A 51 -5.27 -20.95 -4.41
N ASN A 52 -6.56 -21.21 -4.50
CA ASN A 52 -7.45 -20.60 -5.50
C ASN A 52 -8.28 -19.44 -4.94
N THR A 53 -8.04 -19.05 -3.68
CA THR A 53 -8.80 -18.00 -3.03
C THR A 53 -8.14 -16.65 -3.22
N PHE A 54 -8.85 -15.70 -3.82
CA PHE A 54 -8.40 -14.32 -3.92
C PHE A 54 -8.43 -13.69 -2.52
N CYS A 55 -7.27 -13.29 -2.01
CA CYS A 55 -7.13 -12.75 -0.66
C CYS A 55 -7.01 -11.23 -0.60
N GLY A 56 -6.62 -10.61 -1.70
CA GLY A 56 -6.40 -9.17 -1.74
C GLY A 56 -5.39 -8.79 -2.81
N PHE A 57 -4.87 -7.57 -2.71
CA PHE A 57 -3.90 -7.06 -3.69
C PHE A 57 -3.01 -6.00 -3.08
N TYR A 58 -1.92 -5.70 -3.78
CA TYR A 58 -1.09 -4.53 -3.46
C TYR A 58 -0.60 -3.87 -4.74
N SER A 59 -0.25 -2.59 -4.61
CA SER A 59 0.30 -1.78 -5.70
C SER A 59 1.49 -1.00 -5.19
N THR A 60 2.59 -1.00 -5.95
CA THR A 60 3.81 -0.26 -5.59
C THR A 60 4.34 0.54 -6.77
N LEU A 61 5.06 1.63 -6.45
CA LEU A 61 5.89 2.38 -7.39
C LEU A 61 7.32 2.39 -6.88
N THR A 62 8.28 2.22 -7.77
CA THR A 62 9.70 2.22 -7.41
C THR A 62 10.45 3.26 -8.23
N PHE A 63 11.26 4.07 -7.56
CA PHE A 63 12.23 4.95 -8.18
C PHE A 63 13.56 4.83 -7.41
N GLY A 64 14.62 4.44 -8.09
CA GLY A 64 15.91 4.19 -7.46
C GLY A 64 15.81 3.10 -6.40
N ASP A 65 16.24 3.42 -5.19
CA ASP A 65 16.20 2.50 -4.05
C ASP A 65 15.00 2.72 -3.12
N ILE A 66 13.98 3.43 -3.59
CA ILE A 66 12.76 3.71 -2.83
C ILE A 66 11.58 3.05 -3.52
N THR A 67 10.81 2.26 -2.76
CA THR A 67 9.54 1.67 -3.20
C THR A 67 8.42 2.23 -2.35
N HIS A 68 7.41 2.80 -2.99
CA HIS A 68 6.22 3.33 -2.32
C HIS A 68 5.06 2.36 -2.47
N ILE A 69 4.50 1.91 -1.36
CA ILE A 69 3.28 1.11 -1.36
C ILE A 69 2.11 2.08 -1.52
N LEU A 70 1.47 2.05 -2.69
CA LEU A 70 0.33 2.92 -2.99
C LEU A 70 -0.95 2.38 -2.37
N PHE A 71 -1.20 1.09 -2.55
CA PHE A 71 -2.40 0.42 -2.06
C PHE A 71 -2.04 -0.97 -1.55
N LEU A 72 -2.68 -1.36 -0.47
CA LEU A 72 -2.59 -2.70 0.08
C LEU A 72 -3.94 -3.00 0.74
N ALA A 73 -4.61 -4.05 0.31
CA ALA A 73 -5.93 -4.40 0.82
C ALA A 73 -6.10 -5.90 0.93
N VAL A 74 -6.71 -6.34 2.02
CA VAL A 74 -7.12 -7.72 2.26
C VAL A 74 -8.63 -7.79 2.10
N ASP A 75 -9.13 -8.85 1.47
CA ASP A 75 -10.56 -9.10 1.35
C ASP A 75 -11.22 -9.06 2.74
N ASP A 76 -12.35 -8.36 2.85
CA ASP A 76 -13.02 -8.12 4.12
C ASP A 76 -13.39 -9.40 4.86
N THR A 77 -13.73 -10.46 4.13
CA THR A 77 -14.11 -11.74 4.72
C THR A 77 -12.92 -12.52 5.27
N LEU A 78 -11.70 -12.08 4.95
CA LEU A 78 -10.45 -12.75 5.32
C LEU A 78 -9.59 -11.92 6.27
N ARG A 79 -10.15 -10.89 6.88
CA ARG A 79 -9.43 -10.07 7.86
C ARG A 79 -9.09 -10.90 9.10
N ASN A 80 -8.02 -10.49 9.78
CA ASN A 80 -7.50 -11.14 11.00
C ASN A 80 -6.96 -12.56 10.77
N CYS A 81 -6.64 -12.90 9.51
CA CYS A 81 -6.01 -14.18 9.15
C CYS A 81 -4.51 -14.04 8.89
N GLY A 82 -3.94 -12.86 9.12
CA GLY A 82 -2.49 -12.62 8.90
C GLY A 82 -2.09 -12.32 7.47
N TYR A 83 -3.03 -12.20 6.55
CA TYR A 83 -2.70 -11.96 5.13
C TYR A 83 -2.03 -10.62 4.89
N GLY A 84 -2.45 -9.57 5.61
CA GLY A 84 -1.81 -8.25 5.46
C GLY A 84 -0.32 -8.28 5.74
N SER A 85 0.08 -8.94 6.82
CA SER A 85 1.50 -9.12 7.17
C SER A 85 2.23 -9.94 6.11
N THR A 86 1.59 -10.97 5.57
CA THR A 86 2.15 -11.79 4.50
C THR A 86 2.37 -10.96 3.24
N PHE A 87 1.43 -10.09 2.89
CA PHE A 87 1.60 -9.20 1.72
C PHE A 87 2.78 -8.25 1.91
N LEU A 88 2.96 -7.71 3.12
CA LEU A 88 4.12 -6.87 3.42
C LEU A 88 5.44 -7.64 3.30
N GLU A 89 5.46 -8.91 3.71
CA GLU A 89 6.62 -9.77 3.51
C GLU A 89 6.92 -10.02 2.03
N LEU A 90 5.90 -10.26 1.22
CA LEU A 90 6.07 -10.43 -0.23
C LEU A 90 6.68 -9.18 -0.86
N ILE A 91 6.23 -8.00 -0.48
CA ILE A 91 6.79 -6.75 -0.96
C ILE A 91 8.25 -6.61 -0.53
N SER A 92 8.56 -6.91 0.74
CA SER A 92 9.93 -6.87 1.25
C SER A 92 10.86 -7.81 0.51
N HIS A 93 10.41 -9.01 0.18
CA HIS A 93 11.18 -9.99 -0.58
C HIS A 93 11.39 -9.57 -2.03
N ARG A 94 10.41 -8.89 -2.62
CA ARG A 94 10.53 -8.38 -4.00
C ARG A 94 11.53 -7.24 -4.10
N TYR A 95 11.64 -6.42 -3.06
CA TYR A 95 12.50 -5.23 -3.03
C TYR A 95 13.45 -5.26 -1.83
N PRO A 96 14.32 -6.28 -1.72
CA PRO A 96 15.09 -6.52 -0.49
C PRO A 96 16.14 -5.44 -0.20
N GLN A 97 16.57 -4.67 -1.21
CA GLN A 97 17.57 -3.63 -1.07
C GLN A 97 16.96 -2.22 -0.94
N ASN A 98 15.64 -2.11 -1.05
CA ASN A 98 14.99 -0.81 -1.10
C ASN A 98 14.49 -0.37 0.27
N ARG A 99 14.46 0.95 0.44
CA ARG A 99 13.66 1.58 1.50
C ARG A 99 12.21 1.52 1.02
N ILE A 100 11.31 1.09 1.88
CA ILE A 100 9.89 0.94 1.54
C ILE A 100 9.11 1.97 2.34
N ILE A 101 8.33 2.81 1.65
CA ILE A 101 7.54 3.86 2.26
C ILE A 101 6.04 3.66 1.99
N LEU A 102 5.23 4.20 2.86
CA LEU A 102 3.78 4.22 2.70
C LEU A 102 3.16 5.38 3.46
N ASP A 103 1.95 5.74 3.08
CA ASP A 103 1.19 6.83 3.69
C ASP A 103 0.14 6.27 4.63
N ILE A 104 0.03 6.86 5.80
CA ILE A 104 -1.11 6.61 6.69
C ILE A 104 -1.74 7.95 7.10
N GLU A 105 -3.04 7.93 7.37
CA GLU A 105 -3.69 9.08 7.99
C GLU A 105 -3.08 9.30 9.38
N ALA A 106 -2.72 10.56 9.68
CA ALA A 106 -2.18 10.91 10.99
C ALA A 106 -3.24 10.74 12.07
N GLU A 107 -2.81 10.40 13.29
CA GLU A 107 -3.71 10.28 14.43
C GLU A 107 -4.43 11.61 14.68
N ASP A 108 -5.74 11.52 14.90
CA ASP A 108 -6.60 12.67 15.16
C ASP A 108 -7.78 12.20 16.02
N SER A 109 -7.76 12.59 17.31
CA SER A 109 -8.77 12.19 18.28
C SER A 109 -10.18 12.70 17.92
N ALA A 110 -10.27 13.73 17.07
CA ALA A 110 -11.54 14.28 16.61
C ALA A 110 -12.08 13.58 15.35
N ALA A 111 -11.28 12.72 14.70
CA ALA A 111 -11.69 12.03 13.50
C ALA A 111 -12.64 10.87 13.84
N GLN A 112 -13.66 10.66 13.00
CA GLN A 112 -14.60 9.55 13.19
C GLN A 112 -13.91 8.19 13.15
N ASN A 113 -12.86 8.05 12.33
CA ASN A 113 -12.10 6.82 12.19
C ASN A 113 -10.81 6.80 13.01
N HIS A 114 -10.77 7.55 14.11
CA HIS A 114 -9.57 7.68 14.96
C HIS A 114 -9.00 6.33 15.39
N GLU A 115 -9.85 5.43 15.89
CA GLU A 115 -9.39 4.11 16.32
C GLU A 115 -8.86 3.25 15.18
N GLN A 116 -9.46 3.37 14.00
CA GLN A 116 -8.96 2.69 12.80
C GLN A 116 -7.58 3.20 12.42
N ARG A 117 -7.34 4.51 12.52
CA ARG A 117 -6.01 5.10 12.25
C ARG A 117 -4.96 4.56 13.21
N ILE A 118 -5.31 4.45 14.51
CA ILE A 118 -4.40 3.90 15.53
C ILE A 118 -4.08 2.43 15.23
N ARG A 119 -5.09 1.62 14.92
CA ARG A 119 -4.89 0.20 14.61
C ARG A 119 -4.03 0.00 13.35
N ARG A 120 -4.24 0.83 12.34
CA ARG A 120 -3.47 0.78 11.09
C ARG A 120 -2.00 1.08 11.35
N LYS A 121 -1.70 2.13 12.10
CA LYS A 121 -0.34 2.46 12.48
C LYS A 121 0.33 1.31 13.26
N ALA A 122 -0.38 0.76 14.25
CA ALA A 122 0.14 -0.36 15.05
C ALA A 122 0.43 -1.59 14.18
N PHE A 123 -0.42 -1.86 13.19
CA PHE A 123 -0.21 -2.95 12.24
C PHE A 123 1.10 -2.78 11.46
N TYR A 124 1.36 -1.59 10.93
CA TYR A 124 2.61 -1.34 10.20
C TYR A 124 3.82 -1.37 11.12
N GLU A 125 3.69 -0.84 12.33
CA GLU A 125 4.79 -0.88 13.31
C GLU A 125 5.17 -2.32 13.68
N ARG A 126 4.18 -3.20 13.85
CA ARG A 126 4.45 -4.63 14.09
C ARG A 126 5.19 -5.30 12.93
N ASN A 127 5.05 -4.75 11.73
CA ASN A 127 5.69 -5.27 10.53
C ASN A 127 7.01 -4.57 10.20
N GLY A 128 7.57 -3.82 11.15
CA GLY A 128 8.90 -3.24 11.03
C GLY A 128 8.95 -1.83 10.44
N TYR A 129 7.81 -1.18 10.26
CA TYR A 129 7.75 0.21 9.78
C TYR A 129 7.86 1.18 10.95
N THR A 130 8.49 2.32 10.71
CA THR A 130 8.65 3.40 11.70
C THR A 130 8.28 4.73 11.07
N GLU A 131 8.05 5.74 11.89
CA GLU A 131 7.77 7.09 11.40
C GLU A 131 9.03 7.68 10.76
N SER A 132 8.89 8.21 9.54
CA SER A 132 9.98 8.84 8.81
C SER A 132 10.25 10.29 9.25
N GLY A 133 9.27 10.91 9.90
CA GLY A 133 9.28 12.34 10.20
C GLY A 133 8.63 13.20 9.12
N ILE A 134 8.30 12.63 7.96
CA ILE A 134 7.68 13.35 6.86
C ILE A 134 6.16 13.36 7.07
N LYS A 135 5.57 14.55 6.95
CA LYS A 135 4.13 14.79 7.09
C LYS A 135 3.67 15.69 5.95
N TYR A 136 2.43 15.50 5.51
CA TYR A 136 1.82 16.37 4.51
C TYR A 136 0.30 16.36 4.67
N ARG A 137 -0.37 17.29 3.99
CA ARG A 137 -1.82 17.32 3.92
C ARG A 137 -2.28 17.06 2.50
N TRP A 138 -3.32 16.27 2.37
CA TRP A 138 -3.97 16.00 1.10
C TRP A 138 -5.47 16.20 1.28
N ARG A 139 -6.03 17.16 0.56
CA ARG A 139 -7.47 17.49 0.61
C ARG A 139 -7.95 17.70 2.06
N GLY A 140 -7.15 18.41 2.86
CA GLY A 140 -7.48 18.74 4.24
C GLY A 140 -7.21 17.64 5.26
N VAL A 141 -6.80 16.46 4.83
CA VAL A 141 -6.48 15.35 5.73
C VAL A 141 -4.96 15.28 5.96
N PRO A 142 -4.51 15.22 7.22
CA PRO A 142 -3.09 15.06 7.51
C PRO A 142 -2.65 13.61 7.34
N TYR A 143 -1.49 13.42 6.70
CA TYR A 143 -0.86 12.12 6.48
C TYR A 143 0.56 12.10 7.02
N LYS A 144 1.02 10.91 7.38
CA LYS A 144 2.40 10.62 7.77
C LYS A 144 2.96 9.57 6.83
N ILE A 145 4.28 9.66 6.61
CA ILE A 145 5.02 8.64 5.86
C ILE A 145 5.70 7.71 6.85
N LEU A 146 5.41 6.42 6.74
CA LEU A 146 6.13 5.37 7.45
C LEU A 146 7.18 4.77 6.54
N ILE A 147 8.24 4.22 7.12
CA ILE A 147 9.37 3.68 6.37
C ILE A 147 9.93 2.41 7.00
N LYS A 148 10.40 1.52 6.14
CA LYS A 148 11.14 0.32 6.51
C LYS A 148 12.47 0.29 5.76
N ASN A 149 13.51 -0.24 6.38
CA ASN A 149 14.85 -0.41 5.82
C ASN A 149 15.63 0.90 5.63
N GLY A 150 15.48 1.85 6.53
CA GLY A 150 16.32 3.04 6.52
C GLY A 150 15.56 4.30 6.86
N THR A 151 16.08 5.42 6.41
CA THR A 151 15.52 6.75 6.61
C THR A 151 15.34 7.45 5.26
N ILE A 152 14.53 8.51 5.25
CA ILE A 152 14.29 9.30 4.03
C ILE A 152 14.19 10.77 4.41
N THR A 153 14.80 11.62 3.59
CA THR A 153 14.69 13.08 3.76
C THR A 153 13.51 13.62 2.96
N GLU A 154 13.04 14.82 3.30
CA GLU A 154 12.01 15.49 2.52
C GLU A 154 12.43 15.70 1.06
N ALA A 155 13.70 16.03 0.85
CA ALA A 155 14.25 16.21 -0.51
C ALA A 155 14.17 14.90 -1.31
N GLU A 156 14.52 13.78 -0.70
CA GLU A 156 14.39 12.47 -1.36
C GLU A 156 12.93 12.11 -1.65
N PHE A 157 12.03 12.41 -0.73
CA PHE A 157 10.60 12.17 -0.91
C PHE A 157 10.03 13.01 -2.04
N ASP A 158 10.38 14.30 -2.10
CA ASP A 158 9.95 15.19 -3.19
C ASP A 158 10.50 14.73 -4.53
N ALA A 159 11.79 14.37 -4.56
CA ALA A 159 12.43 13.85 -5.78
C ALA A 159 11.78 12.55 -6.28
N PHE A 160 11.33 11.70 -5.37
CA PHE A 160 10.62 10.47 -5.75
C PHE A 160 9.40 10.79 -6.59
N TRP A 161 8.57 11.75 -6.16
CA TRP A 161 7.36 12.12 -6.88
C TRP A 161 7.62 12.89 -8.17
N GLU A 162 8.68 13.69 -8.22
CA GLU A 162 9.04 14.46 -9.40
C GLU A 162 9.54 13.59 -10.56
N ASN A 163 10.01 12.37 -10.26
CA ASN A 163 10.61 11.48 -11.26
C ASN A 163 9.71 10.32 -11.71
N LEU A 164 8.44 10.35 -11.33
CA LEU A 164 7.49 9.31 -11.74
C LEU A 164 6.67 9.71 -12.96
#